data_35a8f9e7056337520ef614dece2873a1
#
_entry.id   35a8f9e7056337520ef614dece2873a1
#
_cell.length_a   1.000
_cell.length_b   1.000
_cell.length_c   1.000
_cell.angle_alpha   90.00
_cell.angle_beta   90.00
_cell.angle_gamma   90.00
#
_symmetry.space_group_name_H-M   'P 1'
#
loop_
_entity.id
_entity.type
_entity.pdbx_description
1 polymer ?
#
loop_
_entity_poly.entity_id
_entity_poly.type
_entity_poly.pdbx_seq_one_letter_code
_entity_poly.pdbx_strand_id
1 'polypeptide(L)'
;PLAIGEIATIELKKDEPLIAHLAQHFSCPSPKIYTASQLGEIEVPHPSQKVYETTGSWGVAEASALASSQMGQLLIEKTKGSTQNENDFTFAVALPLACDRSQGHIEIVGAGPGDPELISVRGKKMLQRADLILYAGSLVPRELTLYGKEGAVIRSSANMNLEEQFSLMKEFYDKGLFVVRLHTGDPCIYGAIAEQMAFFDRYNMSYHITPGISSFQAAAAALRSQFTIPEEVQTIILTRGEGRTPMPEKEKLHLLAQSQSTMCIFLSAGIVDDVQRELMMH
;
A
#
# COMPACT_ATOMS: atom_id res chain seq x y z
N PRO A 1 0.31 -9.27 3.57
CA PRO A 1 0.95 -9.86 4.73
C PRO A 1 1.78 -8.79 5.43
N LEU A 2 1.68 -8.70 6.78
CA LEU A 2 2.58 -7.84 7.54
C LEU A 2 4.00 -8.38 7.39
N ALA A 3 4.93 -7.57 6.88
CA ALA A 3 6.32 -7.94 6.82
C ALA A 3 6.96 -7.72 8.20
N ILE A 4 7.73 -8.69 8.69
CA ILE A 4 8.57 -8.51 9.87
C ILE A 4 9.81 -7.76 9.42
N GLY A 5 10.01 -6.55 9.95
CA GLY A 5 11.13 -5.69 9.59
C GLY A 5 12.37 -5.89 10.47
N GLU A 6 12.18 -6.38 11.68
CA GLU A 6 13.28 -6.52 12.66
C GLU A 6 13.00 -7.65 13.65
N ILE A 7 14.05 -8.34 14.06
CA ILE A 7 14.07 -9.29 15.17
C ILE A 7 14.86 -8.69 16.31
N ALA A 8 14.34 -8.78 17.55
CA ALA A 8 14.98 -8.23 18.73
C ALA A 8 14.96 -9.21 19.90
N THR A 9 15.99 -9.17 20.72
CA THR A 9 16.11 -10.03 21.92
C THR A 9 17.04 -9.41 22.97
N ILE A 10 17.12 -10.06 24.13
CA ILE A 10 18.07 -9.68 25.19
C ILE A 10 19.45 -10.29 24.93
N GLU A 11 20.52 -9.64 25.41
CA GLU A 11 21.91 -10.11 25.23
C GLU A 11 22.17 -11.52 25.74
N LEU A 12 21.47 -11.98 26.79
CA LEU A 12 21.56 -13.34 27.32
C LEU A 12 21.14 -14.40 26.30
N LYS A 13 20.41 -14.02 25.27
CA LYS A 13 19.89 -14.91 24.21
C LYS A 13 20.44 -14.59 22.82
N LYS A 14 21.47 -13.78 22.73
CA LYS A 14 22.07 -13.36 21.45
C LYS A 14 22.56 -14.52 20.57
N ASP A 15 23.02 -15.59 21.20
CA ASP A 15 23.58 -16.76 20.54
C ASP A 15 22.56 -17.89 20.34
N GLU A 16 21.28 -17.65 20.63
CA GLU A 16 20.20 -18.61 20.40
C GLU A 16 19.99 -18.85 18.89
N PRO A 17 20.15 -20.08 18.37
CA PRO A 17 20.06 -20.39 16.94
C PRO A 17 18.73 -19.97 16.32
N LEU A 18 17.63 -20.02 17.08
CA LEU A 18 16.30 -19.61 16.64
C LEU A 18 16.27 -18.13 16.23
N ILE A 19 16.97 -17.25 16.96
CA ILE A 19 17.00 -15.81 16.67
C ILE A 19 17.64 -15.53 15.31
N ALA A 20 18.79 -16.15 15.04
CA ALA A 20 19.50 -16.01 13.77
C ALA A 20 18.67 -16.61 12.61
N HIS A 21 18.05 -17.77 12.84
CA HIS A 21 17.21 -18.44 11.85
C HIS A 21 15.97 -17.59 11.48
N LEU A 22 15.31 -17.00 12.47
CA LEU A 22 14.16 -16.11 12.22
C LEU A 22 14.56 -14.85 11.42
N ALA A 23 15.70 -14.23 11.77
CA ALA A 23 16.20 -13.07 11.03
C ALA A 23 16.47 -13.42 9.55
N GLN A 24 17.10 -14.57 9.30
CA GLN A 24 17.31 -15.06 7.94
C GLN A 24 16.01 -15.38 7.22
N HIS A 25 15.09 -16.10 7.88
CA HIS A 25 13.80 -16.51 7.30
C HIS A 25 12.95 -15.31 6.86
N PHE A 26 12.92 -14.25 7.65
CA PHE A 26 12.17 -13.04 7.34
C PHE A 26 12.98 -12.00 6.56
N SER A 27 14.21 -12.33 6.15
CA SER A 27 15.13 -11.40 5.46
C SER A 27 15.34 -10.08 6.22
N CYS A 28 15.35 -10.17 7.55
CA CYS A 28 15.63 -9.03 8.43
C CYS A 28 17.14 -8.72 8.50
N PRO A 29 17.51 -7.48 8.87
CA PRO A 29 18.88 -7.16 9.29
C PRO A 29 19.34 -8.05 10.46
N SER A 30 20.62 -7.94 10.85
CA SER A 30 21.11 -8.61 12.06
C SER A 30 20.21 -8.29 13.25
N PRO A 31 19.90 -9.29 14.11
CA PRO A 31 19.02 -9.08 15.24
C PRO A 31 19.50 -7.95 16.15
N LYS A 32 18.58 -7.12 16.63
CA LYS A 32 18.86 -6.12 17.66
C LYS A 32 19.01 -6.79 19.03
N ILE A 33 20.09 -6.48 19.71
CA ILE A 33 20.40 -7.03 21.02
C ILE A 33 20.32 -5.90 22.06
N TYR A 34 19.48 -6.10 23.07
CA TYR A 34 19.29 -5.17 24.17
C TYR A 34 19.89 -5.70 25.45
N THR A 35 20.40 -4.80 26.30
CA THR A 35 20.87 -5.17 27.65
C THR A 35 19.71 -5.37 28.61
N ALA A 36 19.94 -6.08 29.71
CA ALA A 36 18.94 -6.25 30.77
C ALA A 36 18.48 -4.90 31.35
N SER A 37 19.38 -3.94 31.51
CA SER A 37 19.04 -2.59 31.97
C SER A 37 18.10 -1.86 31.05
N GLN A 38 18.35 -1.91 29.73
CA GLN A 38 17.46 -1.28 28.72
C GLN A 38 16.05 -1.87 28.73
N LEU A 39 15.93 -3.19 28.88
CA LEU A 39 14.63 -3.86 28.90
C LEU A 39 13.94 -3.80 30.27
N GLY A 40 14.70 -3.63 31.34
CA GLY A 40 14.17 -3.53 32.71
C GLY A 40 13.38 -2.25 32.98
N GLU A 41 13.66 -1.19 32.22
CA GLU A 41 12.96 0.10 32.31
C GLU A 41 11.63 0.12 31.53
N ILE A 42 11.36 -0.91 30.72
CA ILE A 42 10.16 -0.95 29.87
C ILE A 42 9.01 -1.62 30.62
N GLU A 43 7.93 -0.89 30.77
CA GLU A 43 6.69 -1.41 31.31
C GLU A 43 6.03 -2.36 30.30
N VAL A 44 5.66 -3.57 30.75
CA VAL A 44 5.09 -4.62 29.92
C VAL A 44 3.73 -5.06 30.45
N PRO A 45 2.78 -5.43 29.58
CA PRO A 45 1.43 -5.88 30.01
C PRO A 45 1.45 -7.14 30.86
N HIS A 46 2.41 -8.06 30.61
CA HIS A 46 2.48 -9.34 31.32
C HIS A 46 3.81 -9.51 32.07
N PRO A 47 4.03 -8.74 33.17
CA PRO A 47 5.25 -8.84 33.95
C PRO A 47 5.37 -10.19 34.64
N SER A 48 6.60 -10.68 34.80
CA SER A 48 6.89 -11.95 35.46
C SER A 48 8.07 -11.81 36.41
N GLN A 49 7.82 -12.02 37.70
CA GLN A 49 8.82 -11.99 38.73
C GLN A 49 9.97 -12.99 38.45
N LYS A 50 9.61 -14.21 38.04
CA LYS A 50 10.59 -15.26 37.69
C LYS A 50 11.50 -14.84 36.54
N VAL A 51 10.96 -14.15 35.54
CA VAL A 51 11.74 -13.66 34.40
C VAL A 51 12.66 -12.52 34.87
N TYR A 52 12.16 -11.62 35.73
CA TYR A 52 12.97 -10.52 36.28
C TYR A 52 14.17 -11.02 37.08
N GLU A 53 13.97 -12.00 37.97
CA GLU A 53 15.04 -12.61 38.77
C GLU A 53 16.11 -13.27 37.90
N THR A 54 15.75 -13.78 36.72
CA THR A 54 16.68 -14.47 35.83
C THR A 54 17.36 -13.55 34.83
N THR A 55 16.63 -12.50 34.35
CA THR A 55 17.09 -11.71 33.19
C THR A 55 17.24 -10.22 33.46
N GLY A 56 16.74 -9.71 34.60
CA GLY A 56 16.66 -8.28 34.88
C GLY A 56 15.60 -7.52 34.11
N SER A 57 14.72 -8.22 33.35
CA SER A 57 13.59 -7.64 32.62
C SER A 57 12.28 -8.27 33.05
N TRP A 58 11.23 -7.47 33.19
CA TRP A 58 9.89 -7.95 33.59
C TRP A 58 9.22 -8.83 32.52
N GLY A 59 9.66 -8.74 31.25
CA GLY A 59 9.13 -9.54 30.15
C GLY A 59 9.96 -9.40 28.88
N VAL A 60 10.94 -10.26 28.66
CA VAL A 60 11.91 -10.15 27.56
C VAL A 60 11.23 -10.00 26.20
N ALA A 61 10.22 -10.82 25.87
CA ALA A 61 9.59 -10.79 24.54
C ALA A 61 8.88 -9.45 24.28
N GLU A 62 8.03 -9.02 25.21
CA GLU A 62 7.29 -7.75 25.07
C GLU A 62 8.21 -6.54 25.15
N ALA A 63 9.15 -6.53 26.12
CA ALA A 63 10.09 -5.43 26.28
C ALA A 63 10.99 -5.28 25.04
N SER A 64 11.51 -6.38 24.46
CA SER A 64 12.30 -6.32 23.23
C SER A 64 11.49 -5.83 22.04
N ALA A 65 10.23 -6.27 21.89
CA ALA A 65 9.34 -5.82 20.85
C ALA A 65 9.01 -4.33 20.99
N LEU A 66 8.71 -3.85 22.20
CA LEU A 66 8.45 -2.44 22.48
C LEU A 66 9.71 -1.58 22.29
N ALA A 67 10.87 -2.01 22.74
CA ALA A 67 12.14 -1.33 22.52
C ALA A 67 12.46 -1.18 21.03
N SER A 68 12.33 -2.27 20.28
CA SER A 68 12.59 -2.29 18.84
C SER A 68 11.61 -1.43 18.05
N SER A 69 10.35 -1.39 18.48
CA SER A 69 9.30 -0.58 17.89
C SER A 69 9.25 0.87 18.38
N GLN A 70 10.26 1.34 19.12
CA GLN A 70 10.31 2.67 19.73
C GLN A 70 9.09 2.96 20.62
N MET A 71 8.75 2.03 21.49
CA MET A 71 7.58 2.08 22.37
C MET A 71 6.25 2.12 21.60
N GLY A 72 6.17 1.39 20.51
CA GLY A 72 5.01 1.26 19.69
C GLY A 72 3.87 0.43 20.32
N GLN A 73 2.92 0.02 19.52
CA GLN A 73 1.78 -0.77 19.98
C GLN A 73 2.07 -2.26 19.85
N LEU A 74 1.89 -3.04 20.91
CA LEU A 74 1.88 -4.50 20.80
C LEU A 74 0.70 -4.95 19.92
N LEU A 75 1.03 -5.64 18.84
CA LEU A 75 0.06 -6.28 17.94
C LEU A 75 -0.25 -7.71 18.41
N ILE A 76 0.77 -8.39 18.91
CA ILE A 76 0.69 -9.70 19.54
C ILE A 76 1.41 -9.59 20.87
N GLU A 77 0.67 -9.76 21.95
CA GLU A 77 1.21 -9.81 23.31
C GLU A 77 1.99 -11.11 23.52
N LYS A 78 2.59 -11.25 24.70
CA LYS A 78 3.39 -12.40 25.09
C LYS A 78 2.68 -13.72 24.78
N THR A 79 3.16 -14.41 23.77
CA THR A 79 2.63 -15.69 23.31
C THR A 79 3.69 -16.77 23.47
N LYS A 80 3.27 -17.94 24.01
CA LYS A 80 4.13 -19.11 24.12
C LYS A 80 3.97 -19.97 22.87
N GLY A 81 5.08 -20.40 22.32
CA GLY A 81 5.13 -21.42 21.28
C GLY A 81 5.88 -22.66 21.82
N SER A 82 5.51 -23.81 21.30
CA SER A 82 6.25 -25.07 21.54
C SER A 82 6.68 -25.65 20.19
N THR A 83 7.86 -26.25 20.18
CA THR A 83 8.32 -27.07 19.05
C THR A 83 8.07 -28.53 19.34
N GLN A 84 8.09 -29.38 18.32
CA GLN A 84 7.96 -30.84 18.48
C GLN A 84 9.04 -31.46 19.38
N ASN A 85 10.08 -30.69 19.72
CA ASN A 85 11.22 -31.10 20.56
C ASN A 85 11.15 -30.50 21.98
N GLU A 86 9.99 -30.14 22.50
CA GLU A 86 9.77 -29.62 23.86
C GLU A 86 10.48 -28.30 24.22
N ASN A 87 11.07 -27.59 23.26
CA ASN A 87 11.67 -26.29 23.52
C ASN A 87 10.62 -25.19 23.46
N ASP A 88 10.16 -24.76 24.62
CA ASP A 88 9.24 -23.63 24.76
C ASP A 88 9.97 -22.32 24.40
N PHE A 89 9.37 -21.54 23.53
CA PHE A 89 9.81 -20.18 23.27
C PHE A 89 8.68 -19.18 23.50
N THR A 90 9.03 -17.93 23.69
CA THR A 90 8.08 -16.84 23.91
C THR A 90 8.37 -15.75 22.91
N PHE A 91 7.34 -15.22 22.27
CA PHE A 91 7.47 -14.08 21.36
C PHE A 91 6.37 -13.04 21.60
N ALA A 92 6.61 -11.84 21.14
CA ALA A 92 5.65 -10.75 21.03
C ALA A 92 5.92 -9.99 19.73
N VAL A 93 4.92 -9.32 19.21
CA VAL A 93 5.05 -8.48 17.99
C VAL A 93 4.55 -7.09 18.30
N ALA A 94 5.35 -6.08 17.97
CA ALA A 94 4.96 -4.70 18.10
C ALA A 94 5.00 -3.98 16.74
N LEU A 95 4.09 -3.04 16.56
CA LEU A 95 4.14 -2.07 15.48
C LEU A 95 4.87 -0.83 15.98
N PRO A 96 5.75 -0.20 15.20
CA PRO A 96 6.34 1.08 15.57
C PRO A 96 5.28 2.13 15.89
N LEU A 97 5.50 2.96 16.90
CA LEU A 97 4.63 4.10 17.22
C LEU A 97 4.53 5.11 16.07
N ALA A 98 5.60 5.20 15.32
CA ALA A 98 5.65 5.80 14.00
C ALA A 98 6.55 4.92 13.16
N CYS A 99 6.16 4.63 11.91
CA CYS A 99 7.15 4.44 10.87
C CYS A 99 8.18 5.56 11.06
N ASP A 100 9.46 5.25 11.10
CA ASP A 100 10.53 6.24 11.32
C ASP A 100 10.17 7.53 10.55
N ARG A 101 9.73 8.58 11.27
CA ARG A 101 9.32 9.85 10.67
C ARG A 101 10.50 10.63 10.11
N SER A 102 11.68 10.03 10.10
CA SER A 102 12.85 10.58 9.40
C SER A 102 12.67 10.55 7.88
N GLN A 103 11.85 9.64 7.36
CA GLN A 103 11.47 9.60 5.94
C GLN A 103 9.95 9.70 5.79
N GLY A 104 9.49 10.57 4.88
CA GLY A 104 8.11 10.63 4.47
C GLY A 104 7.65 9.33 3.80
N HIS A 105 6.38 9.25 3.48
CA HIS A 105 5.83 8.14 2.71
C HIS A 105 4.79 8.65 1.72
N ILE A 106 4.78 8.06 0.53
CA ILE A 106 3.77 8.36 -0.49
C ILE A 106 2.91 7.10 -0.71
N GLU A 107 1.63 7.24 -0.50
CA GLU A 107 0.66 6.20 -0.85
C GLU A 107 -0.11 6.63 -2.10
N ILE A 108 0.02 5.88 -3.19
CA ILE A 108 -0.77 6.08 -4.41
C ILE A 108 -2.05 5.27 -4.22
N VAL A 109 -3.19 5.94 -4.13
CA VAL A 109 -4.46 5.31 -3.76
C VAL A 109 -5.46 5.38 -4.91
N GLY A 110 -6.10 4.26 -5.22
CA GLY A 110 -7.26 4.21 -6.11
C GLY A 110 -8.52 4.69 -5.41
N ALA A 111 -9.13 5.73 -5.96
CA ALA A 111 -10.36 6.34 -5.45
C ALA A 111 -11.63 5.51 -5.74
N GLY A 112 -11.52 4.50 -6.58
CA GLY A 112 -12.69 3.79 -7.08
C GLY A 112 -13.38 4.50 -8.25
N PRO A 113 -14.52 3.98 -8.72
CA PRO A 113 -15.16 4.37 -9.98
C PRO A 113 -16.08 5.59 -9.88
N GLY A 114 -16.15 6.25 -8.74
CA GLY A 114 -16.98 7.44 -8.54
C GLY A 114 -17.85 7.39 -7.28
N ASP A 115 -18.33 6.23 -6.88
CA ASP A 115 -19.05 6.03 -5.63
C ASP A 115 -18.05 6.01 -4.45
N PRO A 116 -18.15 6.91 -3.44
CA PRO A 116 -17.27 6.92 -2.29
C PRO A 116 -17.29 5.64 -1.45
N GLU A 117 -18.37 4.85 -1.50
CA GLU A 117 -18.46 3.57 -0.79
C GLU A 117 -17.65 2.47 -1.48
N LEU A 118 -17.26 2.67 -2.74
CA LEU A 118 -16.43 1.73 -3.50
C LEU A 118 -14.92 1.98 -3.36
N ILE A 119 -14.51 2.82 -2.43
CA ILE A 119 -13.10 2.89 -2.05
C ILE A 119 -12.72 1.64 -1.25
N SER A 120 -11.51 1.13 -1.45
CA SER A 120 -11.02 0.04 -0.61
C SER A 120 -10.88 0.48 0.85
N VAL A 121 -11.11 -0.44 1.79
CA VAL A 121 -10.92 -0.18 3.23
C VAL A 121 -9.50 0.33 3.53
N ARG A 122 -8.49 -0.20 2.81
CA ARG A 122 -7.12 0.28 2.92
C ARG A 122 -6.98 1.72 2.42
N GLY A 123 -7.55 2.04 1.26
CA GLY A 123 -7.52 3.40 0.71
C GLY A 123 -8.13 4.42 1.67
N LYS A 124 -9.28 4.12 2.25
CA LYS A 124 -9.90 4.96 3.29
C LYS A 124 -8.97 5.18 4.49
N LYS A 125 -8.33 4.11 5.00
CA LYS A 125 -7.38 4.23 6.11
C LYS A 125 -6.15 5.08 5.75
N MET A 126 -5.69 5.02 4.49
CA MET A 126 -4.58 5.87 4.05
C MET A 126 -5.00 7.35 3.99
N LEU A 127 -6.19 7.65 3.48
CA LEU A 127 -6.74 9.02 3.51
C LEU A 127 -6.84 9.57 4.94
N GLN A 128 -7.29 8.75 5.91
CA GLN A 128 -7.40 9.14 7.31
C GLN A 128 -6.05 9.45 7.99
N ARG A 129 -4.96 8.95 7.45
CA ARG A 129 -3.59 9.18 7.96
C ARG A 129 -2.88 10.33 7.27
N ALA A 130 -3.35 10.75 6.11
CA ALA A 130 -2.67 11.70 5.24
C ALA A 130 -2.45 13.06 5.89
N ASP A 131 -1.23 13.60 5.70
CA ASP A 131 -0.89 15.00 5.95
C ASP A 131 -1.14 15.85 4.70
N LEU A 132 -0.95 15.26 3.51
CA LEU A 132 -1.32 15.82 2.21
C LEU A 132 -2.18 14.82 1.44
N ILE A 133 -3.33 15.26 0.94
CA ILE A 133 -4.14 14.55 -0.06
C ILE A 133 -4.07 15.34 -1.37
N LEU A 134 -3.31 14.82 -2.33
CA LEU A 134 -3.23 15.35 -3.69
C LEU A 134 -4.12 14.49 -4.60
N TYR A 135 -5.27 15.00 -5.03
CA TYR A 135 -6.24 14.22 -5.80
C TYR A 135 -6.31 14.65 -7.28
N ALA A 136 -6.67 13.70 -8.17
CA ALA A 136 -6.67 13.86 -9.62
C ALA A 136 -7.92 14.61 -10.13
N GLY A 137 -8.07 15.86 -9.74
CA GLY A 137 -9.05 16.77 -10.34
C GLY A 137 -10.51 16.36 -10.23
N SER A 138 -11.27 16.60 -11.31
CA SER A 138 -12.75 16.47 -11.33
C SER A 138 -13.28 15.03 -11.39
N LEU A 139 -12.40 14.04 -11.60
CA LEU A 139 -12.81 12.63 -11.70
C LEU A 139 -12.78 11.89 -10.36
N VAL A 140 -12.29 12.52 -9.31
CA VAL A 140 -12.29 11.98 -7.95
C VAL A 140 -13.39 12.64 -7.15
N PRO A 141 -14.33 11.88 -6.54
CA PRO A 141 -15.36 12.44 -5.69
C PRO A 141 -14.77 13.26 -4.54
N ARG A 142 -15.26 14.48 -4.36
CA ARG A 142 -14.77 15.37 -3.31
C ARG A 142 -15.03 14.80 -1.92
N GLU A 143 -16.08 14.01 -1.78
CA GLU A 143 -16.48 13.32 -0.53
C GLU A 143 -15.36 12.44 0.01
N LEU A 144 -14.54 11.84 -0.85
CA LEU A 144 -13.38 11.05 -0.43
C LEU A 144 -12.33 11.89 0.29
N THR A 145 -12.20 13.16 -0.06
CA THR A 145 -11.24 14.05 0.61
C THR A 145 -11.64 14.39 2.04
N LEU A 146 -12.94 14.21 2.38
CA LEU A 146 -13.46 14.41 3.73
C LEU A 146 -13.03 13.32 4.71
N TYR A 147 -12.49 12.21 4.22
CA TYR A 147 -11.87 11.20 5.09
C TYR A 147 -10.50 11.64 5.64
N GLY A 148 -9.92 12.72 5.11
CA GLY A 148 -8.67 13.28 5.64
C GLY A 148 -8.81 13.69 7.12
N LYS A 149 -7.72 13.49 7.88
CA LYS A 149 -7.66 13.93 9.28
C LYS A 149 -7.75 15.46 9.38
N GLU A 150 -8.10 15.95 10.55
CA GLU A 150 -8.05 17.37 10.86
C GLU A 150 -6.62 17.92 10.63
N GLY A 151 -6.53 19.07 9.96
CA GLY A 151 -5.25 19.69 9.60
C GLY A 151 -4.59 19.12 8.35
N ALA A 152 -5.14 18.09 7.70
CA ALA A 152 -4.62 17.60 6.43
C ALA A 152 -4.74 18.67 5.34
N VAL A 153 -3.68 18.82 4.55
CA VAL A 153 -3.69 19.69 3.36
C VAL A 153 -4.34 18.95 2.19
N ILE A 154 -5.40 19.51 1.62
CA ILE A 154 -6.13 18.93 0.49
C ILE A 154 -5.88 19.81 -0.74
N ARG A 155 -5.37 19.21 -1.83
CA ARG A 155 -5.07 19.88 -3.09
C ARG A 155 -5.56 19.11 -4.29
N SER A 156 -6.16 19.80 -5.23
CA SER A 156 -6.45 19.27 -6.57
C SER A 156 -5.25 19.46 -7.49
N SER A 157 -4.91 18.41 -8.24
CA SER A 157 -3.86 18.49 -9.26
C SER A 157 -4.37 18.91 -10.65
N ALA A 158 -5.65 19.29 -10.79
CA ALA A 158 -6.26 19.61 -12.07
C ALA A 158 -5.55 20.74 -12.85
N ASN A 159 -5.01 21.71 -12.13
CA ASN A 159 -4.32 22.88 -12.71
C ASN A 159 -2.79 22.83 -12.46
N MET A 160 -2.25 21.68 -12.04
CA MET A 160 -0.83 21.49 -11.79
C MET A 160 -0.19 20.71 -12.92
N ASN A 161 0.94 21.18 -13.40
CA ASN A 161 1.81 20.36 -14.25
C ASN A 161 2.51 19.26 -13.41
N LEU A 162 3.22 18.37 -14.07
CA LEU A 162 3.83 17.21 -13.42
C LEU A 162 4.91 17.63 -12.41
N GLU A 163 5.71 18.64 -12.74
CA GLU A 163 6.78 19.15 -11.89
C GLU A 163 6.24 19.82 -10.61
N GLU A 164 5.14 20.56 -10.72
CA GLU A 164 4.46 21.16 -9.56
C GLU A 164 3.89 20.08 -8.63
N GLN A 165 3.31 19.01 -9.18
CA GLN A 165 2.83 17.88 -8.40
C GLN A 165 3.97 17.19 -7.65
N PHE A 166 5.09 16.94 -8.33
CA PHE A 166 6.27 16.34 -7.70
C PHE A 166 6.87 17.20 -6.61
N SER A 167 7.02 18.49 -6.89
CA SER A 167 7.57 19.46 -5.93
C SER A 167 6.72 19.50 -4.65
N LEU A 168 5.39 19.52 -4.80
CA LEU A 168 4.49 19.52 -3.65
C LEU A 168 4.58 18.23 -2.85
N MET A 169 4.54 17.06 -3.51
CA MET A 169 4.65 15.77 -2.81
C MET A 169 6.01 15.65 -2.13
N LYS A 170 7.09 16.07 -2.79
CA LYS A 170 8.45 16.04 -2.25
C LYS A 170 8.61 16.95 -1.05
N GLU A 171 8.03 18.14 -1.05
CA GLU A 171 8.06 19.06 0.08
C GLU A 171 7.50 18.43 1.36
N PHE A 172 6.37 17.72 1.25
CA PHE A 172 5.77 17.01 2.38
C PHE A 172 6.58 15.78 2.78
N TYR A 173 7.06 15.03 1.79
CA TYR A 173 7.90 13.85 2.01
C TYR A 173 9.19 14.20 2.78
N ASP A 174 9.90 15.24 2.37
CA ASP A 174 11.16 15.67 3.00
C ASP A 174 10.97 16.13 4.47
N LYS A 175 9.73 16.51 4.82
CA LYS A 175 9.34 16.82 6.21
C LYS A 175 8.94 15.58 7.02
N GLY A 176 9.11 14.37 6.49
CA GLY A 176 8.71 13.13 7.15
C GLY A 176 7.19 12.90 7.20
N LEU A 177 6.42 13.56 6.33
CA LEU A 177 4.97 13.53 6.35
C LEU A 177 4.39 12.44 5.42
N PHE A 178 3.15 12.04 5.68
CA PHE A 178 2.43 11.03 4.93
C PHE A 178 1.60 11.67 3.80
N VAL A 179 1.96 11.35 2.57
CA VAL A 179 1.31 11.89 1.36
C VAL A 179 0.41 10.84 0.74
N VAL A 180 -0.83 11.18 0.46
CA VAL A 180 -1.71 10.38 -0.38
C VAL A 180 -1.86 11.04 -1.75
N ARG A 181 -1.46 10.30 -2.79
CA ARG A 181 -1.77 10.63 -4.20
C ARG A 181 -3.01 9.85 -4.60
N LEU A 182 -4.17 10.52 -4.67
CA LEU A 182 -5.47 9.89 -4.93
C LEU A 182 -5.80 9.95 -6.42
N HIS A 183 -5.90 8.79 -7.06
CA HIS A 183 -6.21 8.59 -8.48
C HIS A 183 -7.62 8.04 -8.68
N THR A 184 -8.24 8.37 -9.81
CA THR A 184 -9.52 7.80 -10.24
C THR A 184 -9.38 6.29 -10.51
N GLY A 185 -10.39 5.52 -10.15
CA GLY A 185 -10.43 4.08 -10.43
C GLY A 185 -9.31 3.33 -9.75
N ASP A 186 -8.54 2.58 -10.54
CA ASP A 186 -7.30 1.92 -10.14
C ASP A 186 -6.09 2.69 -10.72
N PRO A 187 -5.08 3.02 -9.92
CA PRO A 187 -3.91 3.79 -10.38
C PRO A 187 -3.12 3.11 -11.51
N CYS A 188 -3.10 1.77 -11.53
CA CYS A 188 -2.34 0.99 -12.50
C CYS A 188 -3.05 0.86 -13.86
N ILE A 189 -4.33 1.28 -13.96
CA ILE A 189 -5.12 1.25 -15.19
C ILE A 189 -5.35 2.67 -15.69
N TYR A 190 -4.56 3.08 -16.67
CA TYR A 190 -4.56 4.43 -17.27
C TYR A 190 -4.37 5.59 -16.28
N GLY A 191 -3.79 5.32 -15.11
CA GLY A 191 -3.55 6.33 -14.06
C GLY A 191 -2.34 7.23 -14.31
N ALA A 192 -1.53 6.97 -15.34
CA ALA A 192 -0.29 7.72 -15.66
C ALA A 192 0.67 7.84 -14.46
N ILE A 193 0.80 6.75 -13.70
CA ILE A 193 1.65 6.74 -12.49
C ILE A 193 3.11 6.35 -12.76
N ALA A 194 3.44 5.84 -13.96
CA ALA A 194 4.80 5.39 -14.28
C ALA A 194 5.85 6.51 -14.13
N GLU A 195 5.52 7.72 -14.59
CA GLU A 195 6.40 8.89 -14.46
C GLU A 195 6.55 9.32 -13.00
N GLN A 196 5.47 9.22 -12.21
CA GLN A 196 5.50 9.52 -10.78
C GLN A 196 6.39 8.52 -10.05
N MET A 197 6.24 7.23 -10.31
CA MET A 197 7.09 6.18 -9.73
C MET A 197 8.56 6.36 -10.10
N ALA A 198 8.85 6.65 -11.37
CA ALA A 198 10.23 6.93 -11.82
C ALA A 198 10.84 8.14 -11.10
N PHE A 199 10.04 9.15 -10.77
CA PHE A 199 10.48 10.27 -9.96
C PHE A 199 10.77 9.84 -8.52
N PHE A 200 9.88 9.06 -7.89
CA PHE A 200 10.07 8.58 -6.53
C PHE A 200 11.31 7.68 -6.42
N ASP A 201 11.52 6.79 -7.40
CA ASP A 201 12.71 5.93 -7.49
C ASP A 201 14.00 6.76 -7.62
N ARG A 202 13.98 7.78 -8.49
CA ARG A 202 15.14 8.70 -8.69
C ARG A 202 15.59 9.37 -7.40
N TYR A 203 14.64 9.76 -6.55
CA TYR A 203 14.91 10.45 -5.29
C TYR A 203 14.91 9.52 -4.08
N ASN A 204 14.89 8.20 -4.33
CA ASN A 204 14.90 7.17 -3.29
C ASN A 204 13.78 7.37 -2.25
N MET A 205 12.60 7.77 -2.72
CA MET A 205 11.44 8.05 -1.88
C MET A 205 10.65 6.76 -1.64
N SER A 206 10.22 6.54 -0.38
CA SER A 206 9.37 5.42 -0.03
C SER A 206 7.96 5.62 -0.56
N TYR A 207 7.45 4.68 -1.36
CA TYR A 207 6.06 4.72 -1.82
C TYR A 207 5.44 3.32 -1.90
N HIS A 208 4.11 3.30 -1.94
CA HIS A 208 3.32 2.08 -2.13
C HIS A 208 2.06 2.40 -2.94
N ILE A 209 1.48 1.37 -3.60
CA ILE A 209 0.23 1.48 -4.35
C ILE A 209 -0.86 0.70 -3.63
N THR A 210 -1.94 1.39 -3.29
CA THR A 210 -3.20 0.77 -2.84
C THR A 210 -4.16 0.69 -4.03
N PRO A 211 -4.48 -0.51 -4.52
CA PRO A 211 -5.40 -0.70 -5.64
C PRO A 211 -6.79 -0.11 -5.38
N GLY A 212 -7.47 0.26 -6.46
CA GLY A 212 -8.86 0.68 -6.45
C GLY A 212 -9.73 -0.16 -7.39
N ILE A 213 -11.05 0.05 -7.32
CA ILE A 213 -12.00 -0.55 -8.25
C ILE A 213 -12.01 0.31 -9.51
N SER A 214 -11.69 -0.29 -10.66
CA SER A 214 -11.71 0.42 -11.94
C SER A 214 -13.12 0.58 -12.50
N SER A 215 -13.31 1.58 -13.36
CA SER A 215 -14.60 1.92 -13.95
C SER A 215 -15.24 0.78 -14.76
N PHE A 216 -14.45 -0.08 -15.40
CA PHE A 216 -15.00 -1.21 -16.16
C PHE A 216 -15.75 -2.20 -15.26
N GLN A 217 -15.23 -2.45 -14.05
CA GLN A 217 -15.88 -3.33 -13.08
C GLN A 217 -17.21 -2.74 -12.60
N ALA A 218 -17.22 -1.44 -12.30
CA ALA A 218 -18.45 -0.75 -11.93
C ALA A 218 -19.47 -0.71 -13.08
N ALA A 219 -19.02 -0.56 -14.32
CA ALA A 219 -19.87 -0.60 -15.50
C ALA A 219 -20.55 -1.97 -15.65
N ALA A 220 -19.81 -3.07 -15.51
CA ALA A 220 -20.40 -4.41 -15.54
C ALA A 220 -21.43 -4.62 -14.43
N ALA A 221 -21.14 -4.17 -13.21
CA ALA A 221 -22.09 -4.25 -12.09
C ALA A 221 -23.38 -3.45 -12.38
N ALA A 222 -23.26 -2.22 -12.91
CA ALA A 222 -24.39 -1.38 -13.26
C ALA A 222 -25.25 -1.99 -14.39
N LEU A 223 -24.61 -2.63 -15.36
CA LEU A 223 -25.25 -3.33 -16.47
C LEU A 223 -25.78 -4.72 -16.08
N ARG A 224 -25.49 -5.19 -14.86
CA ARG A 224 -25.77 -6.56 -14.40
C ARG A 224 -25.23 -7.61 -15.38
N SER A 225 -24.00 -7.38 -15.86
CA SER A 225 -23.34 -8.19 -16.87
C SER A 225 -22.05 -8.80 -16.32
N GLN A 226 -21.61 -9.89 -16.93
CA GLN A 226 -20.35 -10.54 -16.67
C GLN A 226 -19.47 -10.44 -17.93
N PHE A 227 -18.16 -10.24 -17.73
CA PHE A 227 -17.21 -10.12 -18.84
C PHE A 227 -16.90 -11.45 -19.53
N THR A 228 -16.97 -12.54 -18.79
CA THR A 228 -16.64 -13.89 -19.29
C THR A 228 -17.89 -14.75 -19.29
N ILE A 229 -18.17 -15.41 -20.43
CA ILE A 229 -19.30 -16.32 -20.61
C ILE A 229 -18.73 -17.68 -21.00
N PRO A 230 -19.03 -18.77 -20.25
CA PRO A 230 -18.55 -20.10 -20.58
C PRO A 230 -18.88 -20.46 -22.05
N GLU A 231 -17.92 -21.05 -22.73
CA GLU A 231 -18.00 -21.49 -24.14
C GLU A 231 -18.12 -20.37 -25.18
N GLU A 232 -18.36 -19.10 -24.76
CA GLU A 232 -18.48 -17.97 -25.68
C GLU A 232 -17.26 -17.05 -25.60
N VAL A 233 -16.95 -16.49 -24.43
CA VAL A 233 -15.83 -15.54 -24.25
C VAL A 233 -15.15 -15.73 -22.90
N GLN A 234 -13.82 -15.88 -22.91
CA GLN A 234 -13.03 -16.09 -21.70
C GLN A 234 -11.95 -15.01 -21.50
N THR A 235 -11.77 -14.13 -22.48
CA THR A 235 -10.72 -13.12 -22.48
C THR A 235 -11.33 -11.72 -22.34
N ILE A 236 -10.68 -10.88 -21.54
CA ILE A 236 -11.04 -9.47 -21.36
C ILE A 236 -9.86 -8.63 -21.83
N ILE A 237 -10.10 -7.76 -22.79
CA ILE A 237 -9.13 -6.80 -23.30
C ILE A 237 -9.43 -5.43 -22.70
N LEU A 238 -8.49 -4.88 -21.95
CA LEU A 238 -8.54 -3.50 -21.48
C LEU A 238 -7.69 -2.66 -22.44
N THR A 239 -8.32 -1.77 -23.18
CA THR A 239 -7.67 -0.95 -24.20
C THR A 239 -8.27 0.44 -24.27
N ARG A 240 -7.84 1.26 -25.21
CA ARG A 240 -8.42 2.57 -25.54
C ARG A 240 -8.49 2.75 -27.05
N GLY A 241 -9.29 3.69 -27.50
CA GLY A 241 -9.25 4.14 -28.90
C GLY A 241 -8.07 5.08 -29.15
N GLU A 242 -7.70 5.25 -30.41
CA GLU A 242 -6.71 6.20 -30.84
C GLU A 242 -7.28 7.62 -30.79
N GLY A 243 -6.82 8.38 -29.77
CA GLY A 243 -7.17 9.78 -29.59
C GLY A 243 -5.98 10.70 -29.87
N ARG A 244 -5.72 11.62 -28.94
CA ARG A 244 -4.53 12.52 -29.05
C ARG A 244 -3.21 11.78 -28.96
N THR A 245 -3.19 10.64 -28.29
CA THR A 245 -2.00 9.78 -28.18
C THR A 245 -2.17 8.63 -29.13
N PRO A 246 -1.23 8.37 -30.06
CA PRO A 246 -1.31 7.28 -31.00
C PRO A 246 -1.35 5.92 -30.30
N MET A 247 -1.97 4.94 -30.95
CA MET A 247 -1.94 3.54 -30.53
C MET A 247 -0.78 2.82 -31.22
N PRO A 248 -0.12 1.89 -30.53
CA PRO A 248 0.81 0.98 -31.20
C PRO A 248 0.10 0.23 -32.35
N GLU A 249 0.82 0.03 -33.47
CA GLU A 249 0.22 -0.59 -34.66
C GLU A 249 -0.39 -1.97 -34.40
N LYS A 250 0.21 -2.74 -33.49
CA LYS A 250 -0.30 -4.08 -33.12
C LYS A 250 -1.45 -4.08 -32.13
N GLU A 251 -1.80 -2.91 -31.56
CA GLU A 251 -2.86 -2.75 -30.56
C GLU A 251 -4.05 -1.94 -31.10
N LYS A 252 -4.12 -1.72 -32.40
CA LYS A 252 -5.29 -1.08 -33.03
C LYS A 252 -6.55 -1.90 -32.79
N LEU A 253 -7.69 -1.24 -32.59
CA LEU A 253 -8.94 -1.88 -32.18
C LEU A 253 -9.39 -2.95 -33.17
N HIS A 254 -9.24 -2.72 -34.48
CA HIS A 254 -9.59 -3.70 -35.50
C HIS A 254 -8.74 -4.98 -35.43
N LEU A 255 -7.49 -4.91 -34.97
CA LEU A 255 -6.66 -6.09 -34.74
C LEU A 255 -7.03 -6.83 -33.47
N LEU A 256 -7.28 -6.10 -32.39
CA LEU A 256 -7.70 -6.68 -31.12
C LEU A 256 -9.10 -7.33 -31.23
N ALA A 257 -9.98 -6.77 -32.04
CA ALA A 257 -11.34 -7.31 -32.28
C ALA A 257 -11.34 -8.69 -32.94
N GLN A 258 -10.27 -9.06 -33.66
CA GLN A 258 -10.13 -10.40 -34.29
C GLN A 258 -10.21 -11.54 -33.27
N SER A 259 -9.84 -11.28 -32.00
CA SER A 259 -9.93 -12.27 -30.93
C SER A 259 -11.35 -12.56 -30.47
N GLN A 260 -12.35 -11.75 -30.88
CA GLN A 260 -13.75 -11.82 -30.45
C GLN A 260 -13.92 -11.84 -28.93
N SER A 261 -13.01 -11.19 -28.23
CA SER A 261 -12.98 -11.07 -26.76
C SER A 261 -13.88 -9.94 -26.29
N THR A 262 -14.25 -9.96 -25.01
CA THR A 262 -14.87 -8.79 -24.39
C THR A 262 -13.87 -7.64 -24.33
N MET A 263 -14.21 -6.50 -24.88
CA MET A 263 -13.35 -5.32 -24.91
C MET A 263 -13.90 -4.21 -24.00
N CYS A 264 -13.07 -3.71 -23.10
CA CYS A 264 -13.34 -2.54 -22.28
C CYS A 264 -12.48 -1.38 -22.80
N ILE A 265 -13.11 -0.45 -23.53
CA ILE A 265 -12.41 0.62 -24.25
C ILE A 265 -12.47 1.91 -23.43
N PHE A 266 -11.33 2.29 -22.83
CA PHE A 266 -11.17 3.44 -21.97
C PHE A 266 -10.92 4.73 -22.76
N LEU A 267 -11.13 5.88 -22.13
CA LEU A 267 -10.77 7.22 -22.63
C LEU A 267 -11.32 7.55 -24.03
N SER A 268 -12.39 6.87 -24.45
CA SER A 268 -12.85 6.90 -25.84
C SER A 268 -14.28 7.41 -26.01
N ALA A 269 -14.93 7.91 -24.96
CA ALA A 269 -16.29 8.41 -25.04
C ALA A 269 -16.47 9.58 -26.05
N GLY A 270 -15.44 10.42 -26.21
CA GLY A 270 -15.45 11.52 -27.18
C GLY A 270 -15.16 11.14 -28.63
N ILE A 271 -14.81 9.88 -28.89
CA ILE A 271 -14.47 9.33 -30.22
C ILE A 271 -15.22 8.03 -30.53
N VAL A 272 -16.42 7.90 -30.01
CA VAL A 272 -17.23 6.69 -30.10
C VAL A 272 -17.52 6.27 -31.56
N ASP A 273 -17.73 7.23 -32.45
CA ASP A 273 -17.96 6.97 -33.87
C ASP A 273 -16.72 6.44 -34.58
N ASP A 274 -15.53 6.87 -34.19
CA ASP A 274 -14.27 6.38 -34.73
C ASP A 274 -14.01 4.94 -34.22
N VAL A 275 -14.26 4.71 -32.94
CA VAL A 275 -14.18 3.37 -32.33
C VAL A 275 -15.12 2.40 -33.04
N GLN A 276 -16.36 2.79 -33.27
CA GLN A 276 -17.35 1.96 -33.99
C GLN A 276 -16.88 1.64 -35.41
N ARG A 277 -16.42 2.66 -36.16
CA ARG A 277 -15.91 2.45 -37.52
C ARG A 277 -14.74 1.47 -37.57
N GLU A 278 -13.81 1.61 -36.63
CA GLU A 278 -12.62 0.75 -36.56
C GLU A 278 -13.01 -0.71 -36.20
N LEU A 279 -13.90 -0.89 -35.25
CA LEU A 279 -14.40 -2.23 -34.86
C LEU A 279 -15.21 -2.93 -36.00
N MET A 280 -15.84 -2.15 -36.87
CA MET A 280 -16.62 -2.67 -38.02
C MET A 280 -15.72 -3.03 -39.22
N MET A 281 -14.41 -2.91 -39.14
CA MET A 281 -13.48 -3.33 -40.22
C MET A 281 -13.30 -4.86 -40.28
N HIS A 282 -14.03 -5.62 -39.47
CA HIS A 282 -13.98 -7.10 -39.39
C HIS A 282 -15.31 -7.73 -39.71
#